data_729f18af5d68ac97531e65c6649a47fd
#
_entry.id   729f18af5d68ac97531e65c6649a47fd
#
_cell.length_a   1.000
_cell.length_b   1.000
_cell.length_c   1.000
_cell.angle_alpha   90.00
_cell.angle_beta   90.00
_cell.angle_gamma   90.00
#
_symmetry.space_group_name_H-M   'P 1'
#
loop_
_entity.id
_entity.type
_entity.pdbx_description
1 polymer ?
#
loop_
_entity_poly.entity_id
_entity_poly.type
_entity_poly.pdbx_seq_one_letter_code
_entity_poly.pdbx_strand_id
1 'polypeptide(L)'
;MTVSVTPCCCRSVKLTVLGKSYTAPLEVVADPRLTTGSADLTKQFDLLVKIRDQVTLTDETIIQIRDLREQINTVNKHVGSENKAVIDAGKSLDKKMTEIEEALIQTKAVSSQDVLNFPIRVNNHLVALSGVVSSAETAPTQQSYQVFDMLSKQVNEQTLKWKDIVATDVPAYNNLVKQQDVPALKITQPSGGT
;
A
#
# COMPACT_ATOMS: atom_id res chain seq x y z
N MET A 1 -3.68 43.26 -12.89
CA MET A 1 -2.51 42.42 -13.12
C MET A 1 -3.00 40.97 -13.29
N THR A 2 -3.09 40.50 -14.52
CA THR A 2 -3.46 39.13 -14.84
C THR A 2 -2.25 38.26 -14.56
N VAL A 3 -2.31 37.45 -13.50
CA VAL A 3 -1.29 36.43 -13.22
C VAL A 3 -1.51 35.33 -14.24
N SER A 4 -0.69 35.32 -15.26
CA SER A 4 -0.63 34.20 -16.20
C SER A 4 -0.08 32.97 -15.46
N VAL A 5 -0.96 32.11 -14.99
CA VAL A 5 -0.59 30.74 -14.62
C VAL A 5 -0.30 30.07 -15.95
N THR A 6 0.96 29.79 -16.22
CA THR A 6 1.37 29.10 -17.44
C THR A 6 0.72 27.71 -17.41
N PRO A 7 -0.29 27.42 -18.23
CA PRO A 7 -0.88 26.09 -18.28
C PRO A 7 0.03 25.22 -19.14
N CYS A 8 0.89 24.47 -18.52
CA CYS A 8 1.60 23.42 -19.21
C CYS A 8 0.71 22.20 -19.31
N CYS A 9 -0.40 22.27 -20.04
CA CYS A 9 -1.10 21.14 -20.67
C CYS A 9 -2.32 21.68 -21.39
N CYS A 10 -2.32 21.67 -22.71
CA CYS A 10 -3.53 21.80 -23.52
C CYS A 10 -4.46 20.66 -23.12
N ARG A 11 -5.38 20.92 -22.21
CA ARG A 11 -6.44 19.98 -21.88
C ARG A 11 -7.53 20.12 -22.91
N SER A 12 -8.13 18.99 -23.31
CA SER A 12 -9.28 19.00 -24.20
C SER A 12 -10.37 18.11 -23.63
N VAL A 13 -11.60 18.51 -23.86
CA VAL A 13 -12.77 17.69 -23.56
C VAL A 13 -13.19 17.01 -24.87
N LYS A 14 -13.35 15.69 -24.84
CA LYS A 14 -13.87 14.88 -25.93
C LYS A 14 -15.26 14.37 -25.58
N LEU A 15 -16.25 14.75 -26.37
CA LEU A 15 -17.61 14.23 -26.28
C LEU A 15 -17.82 13.25 -27.43
N THR A 16 -18.28 12.04 -27.13
CA THR A 16 -18.65 11.06 -28.17
C THR A 16 -20.15 10.76 -28.04
N VAL A 17 -20.89 11.04 -29.13
CA VAL A 17 -22.33 10.82 -29.23
C VAL A 17 -22.64 10.12 -30.57
N LEU A 18 -23.35 9.01 -30.50
CA LEU A 18 -23.75 8.19 -31.67
C LEU A 18 -22.56 7.88 -32.62
N GLY A 19 -21.39 7.55 -32.01
CA GLY A 19 -20.17 7.22 -32.75
C GLY A 19 -19.40 8.42 -33.33
N LYS A 20 -19.90 9.66 -33.19
CA LYS A 20 -19.20 10.89 -33.60
C LYS A 20 -18.52 11.53 -32.38
N SER A 21 -17.26 11.94 -32.56
CA SER A 21 -16.47 12.60 -31.53
C SER A 21 -16.29 14.07 -31.83
N TYR A 22 -16.49 14.89 -30.80
CA TYR A 22 -16.29 16.34 -30.82
C TYR A 22 -15.22 16.67 -29.77
N THR A 23 -14.26 17.52 -30.10
CA THR A 23 -13.19 17.92 -29.20
C THR A 23 -13.16 19.42 -29.08
N ALA A 24 -13.12 19.93 -27.85
CA ALA A 24 -12.97 21.35 -27.54
C ALA A 24 -11.82 21.57 -26.55
N PRO A 25 -11.06 22.67 -26.66
CA PRO A 25 -10.04 23.00 -25.67
C PRO A 25 -10.70 23.30 -24.33
N LEU A 26 -10.03 22.93 -23.24
CA LEU A 26 -10.42 23.23 -21.85
C LEU A 26 -9.32 24.05 -21.20
N GLU A 27 -9.68 25.21 -20.70
CA GLU A 27 -8.82 26.03 -19.85
C GLU A 27 -9.25 25.88 -18.38
N VAL A 28 -8.28 25.57 -17.51
CA VAL A 28 -8.50 25.55 -16.06
C VAL A 28 -7.92 26.82 -15.48
N VAL A 29 -8.78 27.66 -14.93
CA VAL A 29 -8.38 28.92 -14.31
C VAL A 29 -8.42 28.81 -12.79
N ALA A 30 -7.52 29.51 -12.10
CA ALA A 30 -7.54 29.59 -10.64
C ALA A 30 -8.76 30.40 -10.16
N ASP A 31 -9.27 30.08 -8.96
CA ASP A 31 -10.33 30.89 -8.35
C ASP A 31 -9.80 32.30 -8.08
N PRO A 32 -10.45 33.36 -8.67
CA PRO A 32 -9.97 34.74 -8.55
C PRO A 32 -10.03 35.29 -7.12
N ARG A 33 -10.71 34.62 -6.20
CA ARG A 33 -10.80 34.99 -4.78
C ARG A 33 -9.59 34.54 -3.97
N LEU A 34 -8.78 33.60 -4.52
CA LEU A 34 -7.62 33.03 -3.85
C LEU A 34 -6.36 33.84 -4.21
N THR A 35 -5.52 34.04 -3.21
CA THR A 35 -4.21 34.72 -3.38
C THR A 35 -3.06 33.72 -3.52
N THR A 36 -3.36 32.42 -3.53
CA THR A 36 -2.38 31.33 -3.60
C THR A 36 -1.67 31.33 -4.94
N GLY A 37 -0.35 31.45 -4.91
CA GLY A 37 0.49 31.41 -6.09
C GLY A 37 0.72 29.99 -6.61
N SER A 38 1.11 29.89 -7.88
CA SER A 38 1.42 28.60 -8.52
C SER A 38 2.53 27.82 -7.79
N ALA A 39 3.49 28.52 -7.19
CA ALA A 39 4.55 27.89 -6.40
C ALA A 39 4.02 27.15 -5.16
N ASP A 40 2.99 27.68 -4.51
CA ASP A 40 2.40 27.05 -3.32
C ASP A 40 1.50 25.87 -3.69
N LEU A 41 0.77 25.96 -4.81
CA LEU A 41 0.05 24.83 -5.37
C LEU A 41 1.00 23.70 -5.82
N THR A 42 2.18 24.06 -6.35
CA THR A 42 3.22 23.06 -6.67
C THR A 42 3.71 22.34 -5.42
N LYS A 43 4.00 23.06 -4.34
CA LYS A 43 4.41 22.45 -3.05
C LYS A 43 3.33 21.50 -2.51
N GLN A 44 2.06 21.91 -2.60
CA GLN A 44 0.93 21.07 -2.20
C GLN A 44 0.86 19.78 -3.04
N PHE A 45 0.93 19.92 -4.35
CA PHE A 45 0.94 18.79 -5.28
C PHE A 45 2.10 17.84 -5.00
N ASP A 46 3.32 18.35 -4.83
CA ASP A 46 4.52 17.55 -4.57
C ASP A 46 4.40 16.75 -3.26
N LEU A 47 3.82 17.36 -2.21
CA LEU A 47 3.60 16.63 -0.96
C LEU A 47 2.51 15.57 -1.11
N LEU A 48 1.41 15.86 -1.81
CA LEU A 48 0.35 14.88 -2.09
C LEU A 48 0.87 13.70 -2.91
N VAL A 49 1.74 13.94 -3.89
CA VAL A 49 2.41 12.87 -4.67
C VAL A 49 3.27 12.00 -3.75
N LYS A 50 4.07 12.61 -2.87
CA LYS A 50 4.90 11.84 -1.92
C LYS A 50 4.04 11.01 -0.96
N ILE A 51 2.93 11.55 -0.46
CA ILE A 51 2.00 10.81 0.40
C ILE A 51 1.40 9.63 -0.37
N ARG A 52 0.93 9.84 -1.60
CA ARG A 52 0.42 8.78 -2.48
C ARG A 52 1.45 7.67 -2.65
N ASP A 53 2.70 8.02 -2.93
CA ASP A 53 3.76 7.04 -3.18
C ASP A 53 4.06 6.20 -1.93
N GLN A 54 3.99 6.80 -0.73
CA GLN A 54 4.12 6.07 0.53
C GLN A 54 2.93 5.14 0.81
N VAL A 55 1.71 5.57 0.48
CA VAL A 55 0.51 4.70 0.57
C VAL A 55 0.66 3.52 -0.39
N THR A 56 1.03 3.78 -1.65
CA THR A 56 1.25 2.73 -2.65
C THR A 56 2.31 1.72 -2.19
N LEU A 57 3.46 2.19 -1.68
CA LEU A 57 4.51 1.33 -1.14
C LEU A 57 4.01 0.46 0.03
N THR A 58 3.18 1.04 0.89
CA THR A 58 2.58 0.32 2.02
C THR A 58 1.64 -0.79 1.51
N ASP A 59 0.74 -0.46 0.60
CA ASP A 59 -0.25 -1.39 0.06
C ASP A 59 0.41 -2.53 -0.74
N GLU A 60 1.41 -2.22 -1.57
CA GLU A 60 2.18 -3.22 -2.31
C GLU A 60 2.91 -4.18 -1.35
N THR A 61 3.49 -3.67 -0.27
CA THR A 61 4.14 -4.50 0.76
C THR A 61 3.14 -5.46 1.40
N ILE A 62 1.94 -4.98 1.74
CA ILE A 62 0.87 -5.79 2.33
C ILE A 62 0.38 -6.87 1.37
N ILE A 63 0.19 -6.52 0.09
CA ILE A 63 -0.22 -7.47 -0.95
C ILE A 63 0.81 -8.59 -1.07
N GLN A 64 2.11 -8.26 -1.13
CA GLN A 64 3.19 -9.25 -1.21
C GLN A 64 3.24 -10.16 0.03
N ILE A 65 3.05 -9.60 1.24
CA ILE A 65 2.97 -10.37 2.49
C ILE A 65 1.83 -11.38 2.43
N ARG A 66 0.65 -10.96 2.00
CA ARG A 66 -0.54 -11.82 1.92
C ARG A 66 -0.39 -12.92 0.88
N ASP A 67 0.17 -12.59 -0.27
CA ASP A 67 0.47 -13.55 -1.34
C ASP A 67 1.49 -14.61 -0.87
N LEU A 68 2.58 -14.19 -0.22
CA LEU A 68 3.55 -15.13 0.34
C LEU A 68 2.95 -16.01 1.43
N ARG A 69 2.08 -15.47 2.29
CA ARG A 69 1.35 -16.22 3.31
C ARG A 69 0.48 -17.32 2.70
N GLU A 70 -0.21 -17.02 1.61
CA GLU A 70 -1.02 -18.00 0.89
C GLU A 70 -0.16 -19.13 0.28
N GLN A 71 0.99 -18.78 -0.29
CA GLN A 71 1.95 -19.74 -0.80
C GLN A 71 2.46 -20.68 0.31
N ILE A 72 2.87 -20.14 1.47
CA ILE A 72 3.31 -20.93 2.63
C ILE A 72 2.19 -21.86 3.10
N ASN A 73 0.95 -21.38 3.18
CA ASN A 73 -0.20 -22.20 3.56
C ASN A 73 -0.44 -23.34 2.57
N THR A 74 -0.24 -23.10 1.29
CA THR A 74 -0.35 -24.11 0.24
C THR A 74 0.75 -25.18 0.40
N VAL A 75 1.99 -24.78 0.62
CA VAL A 75 3.10 -25.70 0.90
C VAL A 75 2.80 -26.53 2.16
N ASN A 76 2.38 -25.90 3.25
CA ASN A 76 2.05 -26.58 4.50
C ASN A 76 0.95 -27.64 4.34
N LYS A 77 -0.05 -27.42 3.47
CA LYS A 77 -1.08 -28.41 3.13
C LYS A 77 -0.50 -29.62 2.36
N HIS A 78 0.47 -29.37 1.47
CA HIS A 78 1.11 -30.43 0.69
C HIS A 78 2.09 -31.28 1.51
N VAL A 79 2.83 -30.66 2.41
CA VAL A 79 3.84 -31.31 3.26
C VAL A 79 3.21 -32.34 4.22
N GLY A 80 1.98 -32.07 4.67
CA GLY A 80 1.32 -32.89 5.69
C GLY A 80 1.94 -32.73 7.08
N SER A 81 1.35 -33.38 8.08
CA SER A 81 1.74 -33.24 9.50
C SER A 81 3.12 -33.86 9.85
N GLU A 82 3.71 -34.61 8.95
CA GLU A 82 4.94 -35.39 9.21
C GLU A 82 6.19 -34.48 9.17
N ASN A 83 6.18 -33.44 8.35
CA ASN A 83 7.31 -32.53 8.17
C ASN A 83 7.25 -31.30 9.08
N LYS A 84 7.34 -31.52 10.39
CA LYS A 84 7.26 -30.44 11.41
C LYS A 84 8.24 -29.32 11.15
N ALA A 85 9.45 -29.59 10.65
CA ALA A 85 10.47 -28.57 10.40
C ALA A 85 9.99 -27.51 9.39
N VAL A 86 9.36 -27.92 8.28
CA VAL A 86 8.81 -26.98 7.27
C VAL A 86 7.64 -26.18 7.85
N ILE A 87 6.74 -26.87 8.57
CA ILE A 87 5.57 -26.23 9.18
C ILE A 87 6.00 -25.15 10.20
N ASP A 88 6.97 -25.47 11.07
CA ASP A 88 7.43 -24.55 12.11
C ASP A 88 8.22 -23.38 11.51
N ALA A 89 9.02 -23.62 10.45
CA ALA A 89 9.65 -22.56 9.68
C ALA A 89 8.62 -21.63 9.00
N GLY A 90 7.57 -22.21 8.40
CA GLY A 90 6.46 -21.45 7.81
C GLY A 90 5.72 -20.58 8.83
N LYS A 91 5.43 -21.12 10.03
CA LYS A 91 4.82 -20.36 11.14
C LYS A 91 5.72 -19.24 11.65
N SER A 92 7.03 -19.49 11.74
CA SER A 92 8.01 -18.46 12.15
C SER A 92 8.05 -17.32 11.15
N LEU A 93 8.04 -17.63 9.86
CA LEU A 93 8.00 -16.65 8.78
C LEU A 93 6.68 -15.86 8.80
N ASP A 94 5.54 -16.53 8.94
CA ASP A 94 4.22 -15.88 9.04
C ASP A 94 4.13 -14.93 10.24
N LYS A 95 4.71 -15.31 11.38
CA LYS A 95 4.78 -14.42 12.55
C LYS A 95 5.53 -13.13 12.25
N LYS A 96 6.72 -13.20 11.62
CA LYS A 96 7.49 -12.02 11.21
C LYS A 96 6.70 -11.14 10.24
N MET A 97 6.02 -11.74 9.26
CA MET A 97 5.18 -11.03 8.29
C MET A 97 3.98 -10.35 8.97
N THR A 98 3.35 -11.03 9.95
CA THR A 98 2.23 -10.48 10.70
C THR A 98 2.64 -9.25 11.51
N GLU A 99 3.82 -9.26 12.12
CA GLU A 99 4.35 -8.10 12.86
C GLU A 99 4.51 -6.86 11.94
N ILE A 100 4.94 -7.06 10.69
CA ILE A 100 5.05 -5.98 9.70
C ILE A 100 3.65 -5.51 9.27
N GLU A 101 2.76 -6.45 8.91
CA GLU A 101 1.41 -6.13 8.47
C GLU A 101 0.62 -5.35 9.54
N GLU A 102 0.65 -5.80 10.79
CA GLU A 102 -0.04 -5.13 11.91
C GLU A 102 0.55 -3.77 12.27
N ALA A 103 1.83 -3.51 11.96
CA ALA A 103 2.42 -2.19 12.12
C ALA A 103 1.93 -1.22 11.03
N LEU A 104 1.70 -1.70 9.80
CA LEU A 104 1.30 -0.90 8.64
C LEU A 104 -0.21 -0.65 8.60
N ILE A 105 -1.03 -1.67 8.84
CA ILE A 105 -2.50 -1.58 8.80
C ILE A 105 -3.16 -2.16 10.04
N GLN A 106 -4.39 -1.75 10.29
CA GLN A 106 -5.23 -2.38 11.33
C GLN A 106 -5.95 -3.59 10.74
N THR A 107 -5.55 -4.79 11.16
CA THR A 107 -6.09 -6.07 10.66
C THR A 107 -7.34 -6.53 11.41
N LYS A 108 -7.64 -5.96 12.58
CA LYS A 108 -8.74 -6.39 13.46
C LYS A 108 -10.02 -5.61 13.27
N ALA A 109 -9.94 -4.43 12.63
CA ALA A 109 -11.10 -3.61 12.36
C ALA A 109 -11.90 -4.20 11.18
N VAL A 110 -13.17 -4.51 11.41
CA VAL A 110 -14.08 -5.08 10.40
C VAL A 110 -15.11 -4.03 9.93
N SER A 111 -15.39 -3.04 10.77
CA SER A 111 -16.31 -1.95 10.48
C SER A 111 -15.67 -0.58 10.68
N SER A 112 -16.28 0.46 10.11
CA SER A 112 -15.80 1.84 10.26
C SER A 112 -15.80 2.35 11.70
N GLN A 113 -16.62 1.76 12.59
CA GLN A 113 -16.72 2.14 14.00
C GLN A 113 -15.71 1.40 14.89
N ASP A 114 -15.08 0.35 14.39
CA ASP A 114 -14.10 -0.47 15.14
C ASP A 114 -12.85 0.30 15.54
N VAL A 115 -12.62 1.47 14.93
CA VAL A 115 -11.48 2.36 15.28
C VAL A 115 -11.52 2.84 16.73
N LEU A 116 -12.68 2.78 17.41
CA LEU A 116 -12.81 3.09 18.83
C LEU A 116 -12.09 2.04 19.70
N ASN A 117 -12.08 0.78 19.27
CA ASN A 117 -11.44 -0.34 19.96
C ASN A 117 -10.08 -0.70 19.35
N PHE A 118 -9.92 -0.51 18.05
CA PHE A 118 -8.72 -0.84 17.29
C PHE A 118 -8.13 0.42 16.66
N PRO A 119 -7.12 1.06 17.28
CA PRO A 119 -6.52 2.28 16.75
C PRO A 119 -6.02 2.12 15.33
N ILE A 120 -6.23 3.15 14.51
CA ILE A 120 -5.73 3.23 13.15
C ILE A 120 -4.20 3.12 13.11
N ARG A 121 -3.66 2.69 11.97
CA ARG A 121 -2.23 2.46 11.75
C ARG A 121 -1.67 3.44 10.71
N VAL A 122 -0.39 3.27 10.39
CA VAL A 122 0.38 4.18 9.54
C VAL A 122 -0.30 4.46 8.21
N ASN A 123 -0.85 3.45 7.53
CA ASN A 123 -1.55 3.64 6.26
C ASN A 123 -2.74 4.61 6.38
N ASN A 124 -3.58 4.43 7.40
CA ASN A 124 -4.71 5.32 7.64
C ASN A 124 -4.26 6.75 7.97
N HIS A 125 -3.17 6.92 8.73
CA HIS A 125 -2.61 8.24 9.03
C HIS A 125 -2.11 8.95 7.78
N LEU A 126 -1.45 8.23 6.86
CA LEU A 126 -1.01 8.79 5.57
C LEU A 126 -2.21 9.23 4.73
N VAL A 127 -3.25 8.41 4.63
CA VAL A 127 -4.49 8.77 3.91
C VAL A 127 -5.16 9.99 4.56
N ALA A 128 -5.24 10.05 5.88
CA ALA A 128 -5.79 11.21 6.59
C ALA A 128 -4.95 12.48 6.34
N LEU A 129 -3.62 12.36 6.32
CA LEU A 129 -2.74 13.49 6.00
C LEU A 129 -2.99 14.04 4.59
N SER A 130 -3.26 13.17 3.60
CA SER A 130 -3.61 13.63 2.25
C SER A 130 -4.87 14.51 2.27
N GLY A 131 -5.88 14.12 3.05
CA GLY A 131 -7.09 14.91 3.25
C GLY A 131 -6.82 16.27 3.90
N VAL A 132 -5.92 16.32 4.89
CA VAL A 132 -5.52 17.59 5.52
C VAL A 132 -4.80 18.50 4.51
N VAL A 133 -3.84 17.96 3.77
CA VAL A 133 -3.05 18.73 2.78
C VAL A 133 -3.92 19.22 1.63
N SER A 134 -4.93 18.48 1.21
CA SER A 134 -5.83 18.85 0.11
C SER A 134 -7.06 19.66 0.55
N SER A 135 -7.22 19.94 1.84
CA SER A 135 -8.43 20.60 2.38
C SER A 135 -8.61 22.07 1.95
N ALA A 136 -7.54 22.71 1.53
CA ALA A 136 -7.56 24.08 1.02
C ALA A 136 -6.51 24.27 -0.07
N GLU A 137 -6.74 25.21 -0.98
CA GLU A 137 -5.75 25.60 -2.01
C GLU A 137 -4.70 26.52 -1.40
N THR A 138 -3.72 25.96 -0.71
CA THR A 138 -2.65 26.70 -0.02
C THR A 138 -1.39 25.84 0.09
N ALA A 139 -0.25 26.51 0.38
CA ALA A 139 0.97 25.76 0.71
C ALA A 139 0.75 24.85 1.92
N PRO A 140 1.28 23.62 1.91
CA PRO A 140 1.26 22.78 3.09
C PRO A 140 1.96 23.45 4.27
N THR A 141 1.46 23.19 5.47
CA THR A 141 2.08 23.71 6.69
C THR A 141 3.37 22.95 7.01
N GLN A 142 4.24 23.57 7.81
CA GLN A 142 5.44 22.88 8.30
C GLN A 142 5.08 21.59 9.06
N GLN A 143 3.99 21.60 9.81
CA GLN A 143 3.48 20.44 10.54
C GLN A 143 3.10 19.31 9.60
N SER A 144 2.52 19.58 8.44
CA SER A 144 2.19 18.57 7.43
C SER A 144 3.45 17.84 6.94
N TYR A 145 4.53 18.56 6.70
CA TYR A 145 5.82 17.96 6.34
C TYR A 145 6.40 17.13 7.48
N GLN A 146 6.39 17.63 8.71
CA GLN A 146 6.89 16.89 9.87
C GLN A 146 6.13 15.58 10.10
N VAL A 147 4.79 15.62 9.98
CA VAL A 147 3.96 14.40 10.09
C VAL A 147 4.26 13.45 8.94
N PHE A 148 4.40 13.94 7.71
CA PHE A 148 4.78 13.12 6.57
C PHE A 148 6.12 12.43 6.78
N ASP A 149 7.15 13.15 7.25
CA ASP A 149 8.49 12.60 7.50
C ASP A 149 8.45 11.51 8.58
N MET A 150 7.69 11.74 9.66
CA MET A 150 7.50 10.76 10.73
C MET A 150 6.82 9.48 10.22
N LEU A 151 5.73 9.61 9.46
CA LEU A 151 4.99 8.47 8.92
C LEU A 151 5.81 7.71 7.88
N SER A 152 6.49 8.43 6.99
CA SER A 152 7.37 7.85 5.96
C SER A 152 8.51 7.03 6.60
N LYS A 153 9.08 7.53 7.69
CA LYS A 153 10.10 6.78 8.45
C LYS A 153 9.54 5.45 8.96
N GLN A 154 8.33 5.45 9.52
CA GLN A 154 7.69 4.23 10.00
C GLN A 154 7.42 3.22 8.86
N VAL A 155 6.92 3.69 7.71
CA VAL A 155 6.74 2.82 6.54
C VAL A 155 8.07 2.23 6.08
N ASN A 156 9.10 3.07 5.93
CA ASN A 156 10.41 2.65 5.45
C ASN A 156 11.06 1.62 6.40
N GLU A 157 10.91 1.78 7.70
CA GLU A 157 11.40 0.80 8.69
C GLU A 157 10.75 -0.58 8.49
N GLN A 158 9.43 -0.64 8.25
CA GLN A 158 8.74 -1.90 8.01
C GLN A 158 9.08 -2.48 6.63
N THR A 159 9.19 -1.64 5.62
CA THR A 159 9.58 -2.07 4.26
C THR A 159 11.01 -2.63 4.23
N LEU A 160 11.92 -2.08 5.03
CA LEU A 160 13.28 -2.64 5.18
C LEU A 160 13.25 -4.03 5.82
N LYS A 161 12.45 -4.23 6.88
CA LYS A 161 12.26 -5.57 7.48
C LYS A 161 11.67 -6.56 6.48
N TRP A 162 10.69 -6.11 5.67
CA TRP A 162 10.13 -6.93 4.60
C TRP A 162 11.18 -7.34 3.57
N LYS A 163 12.01 -6.41 3.10
CA LYS A 163 13.10 -6.70 2.17
C LYS A 163 14.10 -7.69 2.75
N ASP A 164 14.41 -7.61 4.05
CA ASP A 164 15.27 -8.57 4.73
C ASP A 164 14.66 -9.97 4.75
N ILE A 165 13.37 -10.10 5.08
CA ILE A 165 12.64 -11.36 5.01
C ILE A 165 12.72 -11.97 3.61
N VAL A 166 12.47 -11.17 2.57
CA VAL A 166 12.52 -11.63 1.17
C VAL A 166 13.93 -12.07 0.77
N ALA A 167 14.97 -11.36 1.26
CA ALA A 167 16.35 -11.65 0.91
C ALA A 167 16.95 -12.84 1.68
N THR A 168 16.48 -13.11 2.91
CA THR A 168 17.10 -14.09 3.81
C THR A 168 16.18 -15.24 4.18
N ASP A 169 15.02 -14.94 4.76
CA ASP A 169 14.11 -15.96 5.30
C ASP A 169 13.43 -16.78 4.19
N VAL A 170 12.99 -16.13 3.11
CA VAL A 170 12.31 -16.81 1.99
C VAL A 170 13.24 -17.80 1.28
N PRO A 171 14.49 -17.47 0.93
CA PRO A 171 15.44 -18.45 0.39
C PRO A 171 15.75 -19.59 1.37
N ALA A 172 15.87 -19.31 2.66
CA ALA A 172 16.10 -20.33 3.68
C ALA A 172 14.92 -21.32 3.76
N TYR A 173 13.68 -20.81 3.78
CA TYR A 173 12.47 -21.61 3.73
C TYR A 173 12.40 -22.47 2.46
N ASN A 174 12.65 -21.88 1.29
CA ASN A 174 12.65 -22.59 0.01
C ASN A 174 13.69 -23.72 -0.03
N ASN A 175 14.88 -23.51 0.54
CA ASN A 175 15.91 -24.54 0.64
C ASN A 175 15.47 -25.68 1.57
N LEU A 176 14.84 -25.35 2.69
CA LEU A 176 14.29 -26.36 3.60
C LEU A 176 13.22 -27.22 2.92
N VAL A 177 12.28 -26.60 2.19
CA VAL A 177 11.24 -27.31 1.42
C VAL A 177 11.85 -28.26 0.38
N LYS A 178 12.89 -27.81 -0.35
CA LYS A 178 13.61 -28.65 -1.31
C LYS A 178 14.30 -29.86 -0.66
N GLN A 179 14.93 -29.66 0.50
CA GLN A 179 15.62 -30.72 1.24
C GLN A 179 14.66 -31.80 1.75
N GLN A 180 13.41 -31.47 1.97
CA GLN A 180 12.38 -32.39 2.44
C GLN A 180 11.63 -33.08 1.30
N ASP A 181 12.06 -32.91 0.05
CA ASP A 181 11.48 -33.55 -1.16
C ASP A 181 9.95 -33.45 -1.23
N VAL A 182 9.44 -32.25 -0.91
CA VAL A 182 7.99 -32.00 -0.88
C VAL A 182 7.43 -32.07 -2.29
N PRO A 183 6.45 -32.98 -2.55
CA PRO A 183 5.89 -33.14 -3.88
C PRO A 183 5.12 -31.86 -4.30
N ALA A 184 5.38 -31.41 -5.53
CA ALA A 184 4.71 -30.23 -6.10
C ALA A 184 3.18 -30.43 -6.25
N LEU A 185 2.73 -31.67 -6.43
CA LEU A 185 1.33 -32.05 -6.56
C LEU A 185 1.01 -33.24 -5.62
N LYS A 186 -0.09 -33.13 -4.88
CA LYS A 186 -0.60 -34.21 -4.02
C LYS A 186 -2.09 -34.46 -4.33
N ILE A 187 -2.44 -35.70 -4.62
CA ILE A 187 -3.84 -36.11 -4.74
C ILE A 187 -4.39 -36.32 -3.32
N THR A 188 -5.35 -35.48 -2.94
CA THR A 188 -6.08 -35.63 -1.67
C THR A 188 -7.07 -36.78 -1.85
N GLN A 189 -6.88 -37.89 -1.15
CA GLN A 189 -7.90 -38.94 -1.12
C GLN A 189 -9.12 -38.42 -0.35
N PRO A 190 -10.35 -38.65 -0.84
CA PRO A 190 -11.54 -38.35 -0.07
C PRO A 190 -11.49 -39.13 1.25
N SER A 191 -11.64 -38.44 2.38
CA SER A 191 -11.78 -39.07 3.69
C SER A 191 -12.97 -40.02 3.60
N GLY A 192 -12.68 -41.32 3.55
CA GLY A 192 -13.71 -42.37 3.58
C GLY A 192 -14.52 -42.19 4.86
N GLY A 193 -15.80 -41.79 4.73
CA GLY A 193 -16.74 -41.84 5.81
C GLY A 193 -16.98 -43.29 6.17
N THR A 194 -16.66 -43.65 7.38
CA THR A 194 -17.18 -44.85 8.08
C THR A 194 -18.38 -44.43 8.87
#